data_e275062983a91f94e6f7db53ecd4791e
#
_entry.id   e275062983a91f94e6f7db53ecd4791e
#
_cell.length_a   1.000
_cell.length_b   1.000
_cell.length_c   1.000
_cell.angle_alpha   90.00
_cell.angle_beta   90.00
_cell.angle_gamma   90.00
#
_symmetry.space_group_name_H-M   'P 1'
#
loop_
_entity.id
_entity.type
_entity.pdbx_description
1 polymer ?
#
loop_
_entity_poly.entity_id
_entity_poly.type
_entity_poly.pdbx_seq_one_letter_code
_entity_poly.pdbx_strand_id
1 'polypeptide(L)'
;MTKIGILSDNHSDWSPKIAEALGGVDAIIHAGDIGLYQIISELEAIAPTTVVLGNTDGDLPINETAVATLGDKKFFVQHIVEPHRLEAPLRERLNRVQPDVVVFGHTHKPFCETVNGILFLNPGSVTRPRGQHPPSLVRLTIESDEVKPQFIEL
;
A
#
# COMPACT_ATOMS: atom_id res chain seq x y z
N MET A 1 -0.90 -19.68 -4.48
CA MET A 1 -0.28 -18.36 -4.79
C MET A 1 -1.29 -17.25 -4.61
N THR A 2 -0.95 -16.25 -3.82
CA THR A 2 -1.79 -15.07 -3.61
C THR A 2 -1.14 -13.85 -4.24
N LYS A 3 -1.90 -13.09 -5.04
CA LYS A 3 -1.43 -11.90 -5.73
C LYS A 3 -2.12 -10.66 -5.16
N ILE A 4 -1.35 -9.68 -4.75
CA ILE A 4 -1.85 -8.46 -4.12
C ILE A 4 -1.35 -7.25 -4.89
N GLY A 5 -2.27 -6.37 -5.27
CA GLY A 5 -1.93 -5.08 -5.85
C GLY A 5 -1.78 -4.05 -4.74
N ILE A 6 -0.69 -3.29 -4.74
CA ILE A 6 -0.42 -2.29 -3.72
C ILE A 6 -0.14 -0.96 -4.39
N LEU A 7 -0.92 0.06 -4.04
CA LEU A 7 -0.77 1.41 -4.60
C LEU A 7 -1.02 2.48 -3.55
N SER A 8 -0.64 3.72 -3.87
CA SER A 8 -0.77 4.86 -2.95
C SER A 8 -0.72 6.18 -3.71
N ASP A 9 -1.22 7.23 -3.03
CA ASP A 9 -1.01 8.61 -3.45
C ASP A 9 -1.55 8.91 -4.86
N ASN A 10 -2.82 8.54 -5.09
CA ASN A 10 -3.56 8.89 -6.31
C ASN A 10 -3.84 10.39 -6.43
N HIS A 11 -4.08 11.06 -5.29
CA HIS A 11 -4.45 12.48 -5.26
C HIS A 11 -5.55 12.82 -6.27
N SER A 12 -6.64 12.04 -6.24
CA SER A 12 -7.81 12.18 -7.10
C SER A 12 -7.61 11.83 -8.58
N ASP A 13 -6.41 11.47 -8.98
CA ASP A 13 -6.14 11.11 -10.37
C ASP A 13 -6.26 9.60 -10.60
N TRP A 14 -6.75 9.23 -11.76
CA TRP A 14 -6.92 7.85 -12.19
C TRP A 14 -6.45 7.68 -13.62
N SER A 15 -5.82 6.56 -13.92
CA SER A 15 -5.38 6.20 -15.27
C SER A 15 -5.81 4.76 -15.58
N PRO A 16 -6.25 4.47 -16.82
CA PRO A 16 -6.55 3.09 -17.23
C PRO A 16 -5.39 2.13 -17.02
N LYS A 17 -4.16 2.64 -17.04
CA LYS A 17 -2.96 1.82 -16.76
C LYS A 17 -2.97 1.23 -15.37
N ILE A 18 -3.62 1.89 -14.40
CA ILE A 18 -3.74 1.39 -13.03
C ILE A 18 -4.56 0.11 -13.03
N ALA A 19 -5.75 0.14 -13.65
CA ALA A 19 -6.62 -1.02 -13.74
C ALA A 19 -5.94 -2.17 -14.50
N GLU A 20 -5.24 -1.87 -15.56
CA GLU A 20 -4.49 -2.87 -16.34
C GLU A 20 -3.41 -3.54 -15.49
N ALA A 21 -2.63 -2.73 -14.75
CA ALA A 21 -1.55 -3.25 -13.90
C ALA A 21 -2.08 -4.07 -12.71
N LEU A 22 -3.33 -3.83 -12.27
CA LEU A 22 -3.98 -4.57 -11.18
C LEU A 22 -4.76 -5.79 -11.67
N GLY A 23 -4.75 -6.09 -12.97
CA GLY A 23 -5.49 -7.23 -13.49
C GLY A 23 -5.05 -8.55 -12.88
N GLY A 24 -6.01 -9.38 -12.45
CA GLY A 24 -5.74 -10.73 -11.94
C GLY A 24 -5.24 -10.80 -10.50
N VAL A 25 -5.24 -9.69 -9.76
CA VAL A 25 -4.89 -9.73 -8.32
C VAL A 25 -6.05 -10.28 -7.50
N ASP A 26 -5.73 -10.90 -6.37
CA ASP A 26 -6.72 -11.45 -5.44
C ASP A 26 -7.21 -10.42 -4.43
N ALA A 27 -6.38 -9.42 -4.15
CA ALA A 27 -6.70 -8.34 -3.21
C ALA A 27 -5.90 -7.09 -3.56
N ILE A 28 -6.37 -5.95 -3.05
CA ILE A 28 -5.70 -4.66 -3.25
C ILE A 28 -5.51 -3.98 -1.89
N ILE A 29 -4.37 -3.30 -1.74
CA ILE A 29 -4.07 -2.43 -0.60
C ILE A 29 -3.78 -1.03 -1.14
N HIS A 30 -4.45 -0.02 -0.58
CA HIS A 30 -4.19 1.38 -0.86
C HIS A 30 -3.71 2.09 0.40
N ALA A 31 -2.54 2.69 0.34
CA ALA A 31 -1.88 3.27 1.51
C ALA A 31 -2.19 4.76 1.76
N GLY A 32 -3.29 5.28 1.20
CA GLY A 32 -3.78 6.64 1.52
C GLY A 32 -3.48 7.69 0.47
N ASP A 33 -4.00 8.90 0.73
CA ASP A 33 -4.02 10.02 -0.23
C ASP A 33 -4.71 9.62 -1.53
N ILE A 34 -5.93 9.15 -1.37
CA ILE A 34 -6.81 8.67 -2.45
C ILE A 34 -7.37 9.86 -3.22
N GLY A 35 -7.89 10.84 -2.47
CA GLY A 35 -8.58 12.01 -3.00
C GLY A 35 -10.08 11.77 -3.15
N LEU A 36 -10.51 11.20 -4.26
CA LEU A 36 -11.92 10.96 -4.54
C LEU A 36 -12.33 9.55 -4.10
N TYR A 37 -13.44 9.44 -3.38
CA TYR A 37 -14.01 8.17 -2.95
C TYR A 37 -14.26 7.23 -4.14
N GLN A 38 -14.56 7.79 -5.32
CA GLN A 38 -14.80 7.02 -6.53
C GLN A 38 -13.62 6.09 -6.89
N ILE A 39 -12.39 6.48 -6.54
CA ILE A 39 -11.20 5.65 -6.78
C ILE A 39 -11.31 4.33 -6.00
N ILE A 40 -11.83 4.38 -4.78
CA ILE A 40 -12.05 3.17 -3.98
C ILE A 40 -13.03 2.24 -4.69
N SER A 41 -14.11 2.80 -5.24
CA SER A 41 -15.10 2.01 -5.99
C SER A 41 -14.49 1.37 -7.23
N GLU A 42 -13.62 2.09 -7.93
CA GLU A 42 -12.90 1.53 -9.09
C GLU A 42 -12.00 0.36 -8.68
N LEU A 43 -11.31 0.49 -7.55
CA LEU A 43 -10.45 -0.58 -7.04
C LEU A 43 -11.27 -1.79 -6.58
N GLU A 44 -12.37 -1.57 -5.87
CA GLU A 44 -13.25 -2.65 -5.40
C GLU A 44 -13.91 -3.40 -6.55
N ALA A 45 -14.09 -2.77 -7.69
CA ALA A 45 -14.58 -3.44 -8.90
C ALA A 45 -13.56 -4.44 -9.46
N ILE A 46 -12.27 -4.29 -9.10
CA ILE A 46 -11.20 -5.20 -9.54
C ILE A 46 -11.01 -6.34 -8.54
N ALA A 47 -10.89 -6.03 -7.24
CA ALA A 47 -10.66 -7.01 -6.18
C ALA A 47 -11.00 -6.41 -4.82
N PRO A 48 -11.21 -7.24 -3.77
CA PRO A 48 -11.40 -6.73 -2.41
C PRO A 48 -10.25 -5.80 -2.01
N THR A 49 -10.59 -4.61 -1.48
CA THR A 49 -9.63 -3.54 -1.25
C THR A 49 -9.58 -3.15 0.22
N THR A 50 -8.37 -3.11 0.77
CA THR A 50 -8.06 -2.54 2.07
C THR A 50 -7.48 -1.14 1.84
N VAL A 51 -8.03 -0.14 2.51
CA VAL A 51 -7.64 1.25 2.30
C VAL A 51 -7.49 1.98 3.64
N VAL A 52 -6.52 2.90 3.71
CA VAL A 52 -6.34 3.78 4.87
C VAL A 52 -6.42 5.24 4.46
N LEU A 53 -6.69 6.10 5.44
CA LEU A 53 -6.76 7.53 5.25
C LEU A 53 -5.35 8.13 5.15
N GLY A 54 -5.11 8.93 4.12
CA GLY A 54 -3.90 9.72 4.00
C GLY A 54 -4.09 11.12 4.58
N ASN A 55 -3.01 11.90 4.65
CA ASN A 55 -3.05 13.23 5.27
C ASN A 55 -3.83 14.27 4.45
N THR A 56 -4.11 14.00 3.16
CA THR A 56 -4.91 14.88 2.31
C THR A 56 -6.35 14.42 2.12
N ASP A 57 -6.76 13.30 2.73
CA ASP A 57 -8.07 12.69 2.45
C ASP A 57 -9.24 13.31 3.26
N GLY A 58 -8.95 14.17 4.21
CA GLY A 58 -9.97 14.95 4.91
C GLY A 58 -11.08 14.11 5.54
N ASP A 59 -12.30 14.30 5.05
CA ASP A 59 -13.51 13.73 5.65
C ASP A 59 -13.94 12.38 5.08
N LEU A 60 -13.10 11.69 4.33
CA LEU A 60 -13.43 10.36 3.84
C LEU A 60 -13.67 9.40 5.01
N PRO A 61 -14.73 8.55 4.96
CA PRO A 61 -15.08 7.65 6.05
C PRO A 61 -14.17 6.41 6.06
N ILE A 62 -12.89 6.60 6.28
CA ILE A 62 -11.85 5.57 6.23
C ILE A 62 -10.99 5.69 7.48
N ASN A 63 -10.56 4.56 8.03
CA ASN A 63 -9.65 4.53 9.18
C ASN A 63 -8.22 4.91 8.77
N GLU A 64 -7.47 5.46 9.71
CA GLU A 64 -6.07 5.84 9.48
C GLU A 64 -5.13 4.64 9.39
N THR A 65 -5.53 3.52 9.95
CA THR A 65 -4.72 2.29 9.94
C THR A 65 -5.60 1.09 9.63
N ALA A 66 -5.00 0.05 9.07
CA ALA A 66 -5.68 -1.21 8.81
C ALA A 66 -4.74 -2.38 9.04
N VAL A 67 -5.33 -3.52 9.41
CA VAL A 67 -4.63 -4.80 9.49
C VAL A 67 -5.40 -5.77 8.60
N ALA A 68 -4.69 -6.44 7.70
CA ALA A 68 -5.28 -7.45 6.83
C ALA A 68 -4.41 -8.70 6.81
N THR A 69 -5.03 -9.87 6.83
CA THR A 69 -4.33 -11.13 6.64
C THR A 69 -4.65 -11.64 5.24
N LEU A 70 -3.65 -11.70 4.41
CA LEU A 70 -3.77 -12.08 3.01
C LEU A 70 -2.71 -13.16 2.69
N GLY A 71 -3.14 -14.30 2.18
CA GLY A 71 -2.23 -15.39 1.84
C GLY A 71 -1.35 -15.84 3.02
N ASP A 72 -1.91 -15.90 4.23
CA ASP A 72 -1.25 -16.25 5.49
C ASP A 72 -0.21 -15.24 5.98
N LYS A 73 -0.12 -14.07 5.34
CA LYS A 73 0.74 -12.98 5.79
C LYS A 73 -0.10 -11.85 6.38
N LYS A 74 0.42 -11.25 7.43
CA LYS A 74 -0.25 -10.14 8.11
C LYS A 74 0.33 -8.82 7.63
N PHE A 75 -0.53 -7.95 7.12
CA PHE A 75 -0.20 -6.62 6.63
C PHE A 75 -0.71 -5.57 7.59
N PHE A 76 0.15 -4.64 7.95
CA PHE A 76 -0.25 -3.40 8.63
C PHE A 76 -0.12 -2.26 7.64
N VAL A 77 -1.12 -1.41 7.55
CA VAL A 77 -1.17 -0.30 6.60
C VAL A 77 -1.36 1.02 7.33
N GLN A 78 -0.50 1.97 7.06
CA GLN A 78 -0.57 3.34 7.58
C GLN A 78 0.09 4.27 6.56
N HIS A 79 -0.48 5.45 6.35
CA HIS A 79 0.00 6.34 5.29
C HIS A 79 1.43 6.86 5.53
N ILE A 80 1.71 7.36 6.74
CA ILE A 80 3.01 7.97 7.08
C ILE A 80 3.78 7.04 8.02
N VAL A 81 4.91 6.53 7.54
CA VAL A 81 5.81 5.65 8.29
C VAL A 81 7.24 5.97 7.93
N GLU A 82 8.11 6.11 8.93
CA GLU A 82 9.56 6.18 8.73
C GLU A 82 10.19 4.90 9.26
N PRO A 83 10.57 3.94 8.41
CA PRO A 83 11.00 2.60 8.84
C PRO A 83 12.20 2.61 9.78
N HIS A 84 13.13 3.56 9.62
CA HIS A 84 14.31 3.68 10.46
C HIS A 84 14.13 4.60 11.66
N ARG A 85 12.96 5.21 11.81
CA ARG A 85 12.67 6.15 12.91
C ARG A 85 11.20 6.01 13.33
N LEU A 86 10.82 4.84 13.82
CA LEU A 86 9.47 4.60 14.28
C LEU A 86 9.19 5.40 15.55
N GLU A 87 8.11 6.17 15.56
CA GLU A 87 7.63 6.85 16.75
C GLU A 87 7.04 5.83 17.73
N ALA A 88 7.06 6.18 19.02
CA ALA A 88 6.66 5.25 20.08
C ALA A 88 5.26 4.65 19.88
N PRO A 89 4.19 5.41 19.55
CA PRO A 89 2.86 4.82 19.36
C PRO A 89 2.82 3.78 18.25
N LEU A 90 3.47 4.05 17.13
CA LEU A 90 3.54 3.11 16.01
C LEU A 90 4.39 1.88 16.37
N ARG A 91 5.54 2.09 17.00
CA ARG A 91 6.41 1.00 17.42
C ARG A 91 5.70 0.03 18.36
N GLU A 92 4.96 0.57 19.35
CA GLU A 92 4.19 -0.25 20.28
C GLU A 92 3.09 -1.02 19.55
N ARG A 93 2.43 -0.38 18.59
CA ARG A 93 1.38 -1.02 17.81
C ARG A 93 1.93 -2.16 16.96
N LEU A 94 3.07 -1.97 16.31
CA LEU A 94 3.72 -3.02 15.52
C LEU A 94 4.16 -4.19 16.42
N ASN A 95 4.59 -3.89 17.63
CA ASN A 95 4.94 -4.95 18.60
C ASN A 95 3.73 -5.79 19.00
N ARG A 96 2.54 -5.20 19.06
CA ARG A 96 1.29 -5.94 19.35
C ARG A 96 0.78 -6.69 18.14
N VAL A 97 0.77 -6.05 16.98
CA VAL A 97 0.22 -6.63 15.75
C VAL A 97 1.11 -7.72 15.18
N GLN A 98 2.43 -7.57 15.29
CA GLN A 98 3.41 -8.52 14.73
C GLN A 98 3.19 -8.75 13.22
N PRO A 99 3.18 -7.68 12.38
CA PRO A 99 2.97 -7.84 10.95
C PRO A 99 4.18 -8.44 10.25
N ASP A 100 3.93 -9.10 9.14
CA ASP A 100 4.98 -9.53 8.21
C ASP A 100 5.40 -8.38 7.28
N VAL A 101 4.43 -7.55 6.90
CA VAL A 101 4.63 -6.45 5.96
C VAL A 101 3.95 -5.19 6.50
N VAL A 102 4.65 -4.06 6.44
CA VAL A 102 4.10 -2.72 6.68
C VAL A 102 4.05 -1.98 5.35
N VAL A 103 2.86 -1.56 4.94
CA VAL A 103 2.64 -0.81 3.70
C VAL A 103 2.37 0.65 4.05
N PHE A 104 3.04 1.56 3.37
CA PHE A 104 2.91 3.00 3.59
C PHE A 104 3.06 3.78 2.28
N GLY A 105 2.87 5.09 2.33
CA GLY A 105 2.96 5.98 1.18
C GLY A 105 3.60 7.31 1.55
N HIS A 106 2.94 8.41 1.21
CA HIS A 106 3.26 9.78 1.59
C HIS A 106 4.48 10.39 0.88
N THR A 107 5.61 9.69 0.82
CA THR A 107 6.83 10.23 0.23
C THR A 107 6.79 10.33 -1.30
N HIS A 108 5.88 9.60 -1.94
CA HIS A 108 5.79 9.43 -3.39
C HIS A 108 7.04 8.78 -3.99
N LYS A 109 7.80 8.05 -3.19
CA LYS A 109 9.03 7.36 -3.60
C LYS A 109 8.95 5.88 -3.29
N PRO A 110 9.28 5.01 -4.24
CA PRO A 110 9.34 3.57 -3.98
C PRO A 110 10.34 3.24 -2.87
N PHE A 111 9.95 2.32 -2.01
CA PHE A 111 10.82 1.83 -0.91
C PHE A 111 10.49 0.37 -0.64
N CYS A 112 11.52 -0.45 -0.45
CA CYS A 112 11.35 -1.86 -0.11
C CYS A 112 12.56 -2.32 0.70
N GLU A 113 12.39 -2.53 2.00
CA GLU A 113 13.49 -2.91 2.89
C GLU A 113 12.95 -3.68 4.08
N THR A 114 13.67 -4.73 4.48
CA THR A 114 13.37 -5.46 5.71
C THR A 114 14.12 -4.84 6.88
N VAL A 115 13.39 -4.41 7.89
CA VAL A 115 13.95 -3.82 9.11
C VAL A 115 13.38 -4.58 10.30
N ASN A 116 14.25 -5.13 11.13
CA ASN A 116 13.88 -5.93 12.32
C ASN A 116 12.85 -7.03 11.97
N GLY A 117 13.04 -7.72 10.86
CA GLY A 117 12.20 -8.83 10.46
C GLY A 117 10.87 -8.46 9.79
N ILE A 118 10.58 -7.17 9.61
CA ILE A 118 9.37 -6.66 8.95
C ILE A 118 9.76 -6.08 7.60
N LEU A 119 9.03 -6.47 6.56
CA LEU A 119 9.18 -5.85 5.23
C LEU A 119 8.41 -4.53 5.21
N PHE A 120 9.12 -3.42 5.05
CA PHE A 120 8.51 -2.10 4.85
C PHE A 120 8.45 -1.80 3.36
N LEU A 121 7.26 -1.50 2.87
CA LEU A 121 6.99 -1.38 1.44
C LEU A 121 6.19 -0.12 1.14
N ASN A 122 6.76 0.74 0.29
CA ASN A 122 6.08 1.91 -0.26
C ASN A 122 6.03 1.73 -1.78
N PRO A 123 4.85 1.69 -2.40
CA PRO A 123 4.74 1.47 -3.83
C PRO A 123 5.14 2.67 -4.68
N GLY A 124 5.46 3.80 -4.06
CA GLY A 124 5.58 5.08 -4.74
C GLY A 124 4.21 5.69 -5.01
N SER A 125 4.17 6.80 -5.74
CA SER A 125 2.89 7.36 -6.17
C SER A 125 2.50 6.80 -7.53
N VAL A 126 1.25 6.43 -7.64
CA VAL A 126 0.71 5.86 -8.86
C VAL A 126 0.43 6.94 -9.93
N THR A 127 0.40 8.22 -9.54
CA THR A 127 0.10 9.36 -10.43
C THR A 127 1.05 10.53 -10.31
N ARG A 128 1.65 10.75 -9.13
CA ARG A 128 2.46 11.94 -8.84
C ARG A 128 3.81 11.58 -8.21
N PRO A 129 4.69 10.90 -8.94
CA PRO A 129 5.99 10.51 -8.39
C PRO A 129 6.85 11.70 -8.04
N ARG A 130 7.82 11.50 -7.15
CA ARG A 130 8.81 12.49 -6.77
C ARG A 130 10.21 12.01 -7.11
N GLY A 131 11.11 12.98 -7.26
CA GLY A 131 12.47 12.69 -7.71
C GLY A 131 12.47 12.24 -9.15
N GLN A 132 13.31 11.26 -9.49
CA GLN A 132 13.41 10.73 -10.85
C GLN A 132 12.66 9.41 -11.01
N HIS A 133 11.70 9.14 -10.11
CA HIS A 133 10.90 7.91 -10.18
C HIS A 133 9.72 8.08 -11.14
N PRO A 134 9.38 7.05 -11.93
CA PRO A 134 8.13 7.06 -12.68
C PRO A 134 6.94 6.78 -11.76
N PRO A 135 5.70 7.02 -12.22
CA PRO A 135 4.54 6.50 -11.52
C PRO A 135 4.64 4.99 -11.39
N SER A 136 4.28 4.46 -10.22
CA SER A 136 4.46 3.04 -9.96
C SER A 136 3.43 2.50 -8.98
N LEU A 137 3.26 1.18 -9.02
CA LEU A 137 2.56 0.39 -8.03
C LEU A 137 3.34 -0.91 -7.81
N VAL A 138 2.91 -1.72 -6.87
CA VAL A 138 3.56 -3.01 -6.59
C VAL A 138 2.56 -4.14 -6.84
N ARG A 139 3.02 -5.19 -7.49
CA ARG A 139 2.36 -6.49 -7.50
C ARG A 139 3.17 -7.40 -6.57
N LEU A 140 2.56 -7.79 -5.47
CA LEU A 140 3.20 -8.64 -4.47
C LEU A 140 2.61 -10.03 -4.57
N THR A 141 3.47 -11.02 -4.66
CA THR A 141 3.08 -12.43 -4.72
C THR A 141 3.50 -13.14 -3.44
N ILE A 142 2.59 -13.91 -2.87
CA ILE A 142 2.88 -14.79 -1.74
C ILE A 142 2.81 -16.22 -2.25
N GLU A 143 3.93 -16.92 -2.18
CA GLU A 143 4.05 -18.28 -2.65
C GLU A 143 5.02 -19.05 -1.78
N SER A 144 4.62 -20.24 -1.31
CA SER A 144 5.47 -21.09 -0.45
C SER A 144 6.07 -20.33 0.73
N ASP A 145 5.26 -19.52 1.40
CA ASP A 145 5.63 -18.69 2.55
C ASP A 145 6.59 -17.52 2.23
N GLU A 146 6.93 -17.33 0.96
CA GLU A 146 7.76 -16.21 0.51
C GLU A 146 6.90 -15.04 0.03
N VAL A 147 7.34 -13.83 0.36
CA VAL A 147 6.74 -12.57 -0.09
C VAL A 147 7.64 -11.97 -1.17
N LYS A 148 7.09 -11.82 -2.38
CA LYS A 148 7.85 -11.36 -3.56
C LYS A 148 7.22 -10.10 -4.13
N PRO A 149 7.70 -8.90 -3.75
CA PRO A 149 7.21 -7.65 -4.34
C PRO A 149 7.87 -7.41 -5.70
N GLN A 150 7.08 -6.88 -6.63
CA GLN A 150 7.55 -6.45 -7.94
C GLN A 150 7.00 -5.06 -8.21
N PHE A 151 7.88 -4.08 -8.42
CA PHE A 151 7.48 -2.73 -8.80
C PHE A 151 7.11 -2.71 -10.28
N ILE A 152 5.94 -2.12 -10.57
CA ILE A 152 5.42 -1.95 -11.93
C ILE A 152 5.41 -0.46 -12.24
N GLU A 153 6.17 -0.06 -13.23
CA GLU A 153 6.17 1.32 -13.73
C GLU A 153 4.98 1.52 -14.67
N LEU A 154 4.33 2.68 -14.54
CA LEU A 154 3.12 2.98 -15.31
C LEU A 154 3.36 3.98 -16.46
#